data_dcd7a412edc6d177a1a9cd6899ed6a08
#
_entry.id   dcd7a412edc6d177a1a9cd6899ed6a08
#
_cell.length_a   1.000
_cell.length_b   1.000
_cell.length_c   1.000
_cell.angle_alpha   90.00
_cell.angle_beta   90.00
_cell.angle_gamma   90.00
#
_symmetry.space_group_name_H-M   'P 1'
#
loop_
_entity.id
_entity.type
_entity.pdbx_description
1 polymer ?
#
loop_
_entity_poly.entity_id
_entity_poly.type
_entity_poly.pdbx_seq_one_letter_code
_entity_poly.pdbx_strand_id
1 'polypeptide(L)'
;PDFYYGAFDTLGIDEGRSINEMQSRKAVSAPRRIFAIAANFITRETQNSLLKMFEEPAGGAVFFLIISSASILLPTLRSRMMVVNLNQGAGFGGDEKSEKSENIFDAKKFIESVAGERLAMVKKITDKIADEEISRSVAVDFLNDVEKEILNKSGSSEEKKKNLFIFEEIDKCRNYAGDRSPSVKMLLEHIALIV
;
A
#
# COMPACT_ATOMS: atom_id res chain seq x y z
N PRO A 1 -26.90 -13.22 -1.66
CA PRO A 1 -25.72 -13.99 -1.29
C PRO A 1 -25.04 -13.36 -0.09
N ASP A 2 -24.55 -14.21 0.82
CA ASP A 2 -23.91 -13.78 2.07
C ASP A 2 -22.39 -13.61 1.91
N PHE A 3 -21.90 -13.71 0.68
CA PHE A 3 -20.53 -13.44 0.27
C PHE A 3 -20.50 -12.35 -0.79
N TYR A 4 -19.64 -11.36 -0.58
CA TYR A 4 -19.35 -10.28 -1.53
C TYR A 4 -17.85 -10.28 -1.84
N TYR A 5 -17.49 -10.15 -3.11
CA TYR A 5 -16.16 -9.91 -3.57
C TYR A 5 -16.15 -8.67 -4.48
N GLY A 6 -15.26 -7.74 -4.20
CA GLY A 6 -15.01 -6.57 -5.03
C GLY A 6 -13.52 -6.34 -5.22
N ALA A 7 -13.11 -6.05 -6.45
CA ALA A 7 -11.74 -5.70 -6.80
C ALA A 7 -11.73 -4.31 -7.43
N PHE A 8 -10.87 -3.44 -6.90
CA PHE A 8 -10.80 -2.03 -7.28
C PHE A 8 -9.33 -1.65 -7.49
N ASP A 9 -9.05 -0.89 -8.52
CA ASP A 9 -7.74 -0.24 -8.62
C ASP A 9 -7.62 0.84 -7.54
N THR A 10 -8.62 1.70 -7.44
CA THR A 10 -8.76 2.67 -6.34
C THR A 10 -10.12 2.52 -5.68
N LEU A 11 -10.13 2.24 -4.38
CA LEU A 11 -11.35 2.24 -3.57
C LEU A 11 -11.65 3.67 -3.14
N GLY A 12 -12.59 4.31 -3.81
CA GLY A 12 -13.05 5.68 -3.57
C GLY A 12 -14.23 5.75 -2.61
N ILE A 13 -14.70 6.96 -2.35
CA ILE A 13 -15.77 7.22 -1.37
C ILE A 13 -17.11 6.59 -1.77
N ASP A 14 -17.41 6.52 -3.07
CA ASP A 14 -18.67 5.99 -3.56
C ASP A 14 -18.71 4.46 -3.45
N GLU A 15 -17.59 3.79 -3.76
CA GLU A 15 -17.43 2.36 -3.54
C GLU A 15 -17.50 2.02 -2.04
N GLY A 16 -16.86 2.83 -1.20
CA GLY A 16 -16.92 2.70 0.25
C GLY A 16 -18.34 2.84 0.79
N ARG A 17 -19.13 3.78 0.30
CA ARG A 17 -20.54 3.95 0.64
C ARG A 17 -21.37 2.74 0.22
N SER A 18 -21.17 2.25 -1.01
CA SER A 18 -21.85 1.06 -1.52
C SER A 18 -21.58 -0.17 -0.65
N ILE A 19 -20.35 -0.38 -0.21
CA ILE A 19 -19.98 -1.48 0.69
C ILE A 19 -20.68 -1.31 2.04
N ASN A 20 -20.70 -0.09 2.60
CA ASN A 20 -21.37 0.21 3.86
C ASN A 20 -22.89 -0.01 3.79
N GLU A 21 -23.54 0.33 2.68
CA GLU A 21 -24.95 0.04 2.45
C GLU A 21 -25.21 -1.46 2.33
N MET A 22 -24.36 -2.19 1.62
CA MET A 22 -24.49 -3.63 1.47
C MET A 22 -24.37 -4.37 2.81
N GLN A 23 -23.45 -3.96 3.68
CA GLN A 23 -23.28 -4.60 4.99
C GLN A 23 -24.51 -4.41 5.90
N SER A 24 -25.23 -3.30 5.76
CA SER A 24 -26.42 -2.99 6.57
C SER A 24 -27.60 -3.94 6.30
N ARG A 25 -27.56 -4.68 5.18
CA ARG A 25 -28.61 -5.65 4.83
C ARG A 25 -28.45 -6.92 5.66
N LYS A 26 -29.56 -7.55 6.05
CA LYS A 26 -29.54 -8.82 6.80
C LYS A 26 -28.98 -9.95 5.94
N ALA A 27 -28.24 -10.87 6.58
CA ALA A 27 -27.87 -12.15 5.96
C ALA A 27 -29.11 -12.97 5.63
N VAL A 28 -29.06 -13.69 4.51
CA VAL A 28 -30.22 -14.46 3.99
C VAL A 28 -30.09 -15.93 4.36
N SER A 29 -28.92 -16.52 4.24
CA SER A 29 -28.73 -17.97 4.34
C SER A 29 -27.62 -18.36 5.33
N ALA A 30 -26.69 -17.49 5.64
CA ALA A 30 -25.54 -17.77 6.51
C ALA A 30 -25.62 -17.03 7.84
N PRO A 31 -24.98 -17.53 8.90
CA PRO A 31 -24.93 -16.86 10.19
C PRO A 31 -24.15 -15.54 10.15
N ARG A 32 -23.29 -15.35 9.13
CA ARG A 32 -22.46 -14.15 8.94
C ARG A 32 -22.31 -13.83 7.46
N ARG A 33 -22.13 -12.54 7.16
CA ARG A 33 -21.78 -12.08 5.81
C ARG A 33 -20.28 -11.89 5.72
N ILE A 34 -19.72 -12.27 4.59
CA ILE A 34 -18.27 -12.15 4.33
C ILE A 34 -18.07 -11.16 3.18
N PHE A 35 -17.22 -10.17 3.41
CA PHE A 35 -16.82 -9.19 2.41
C PHE A 35 -15.33 -9.35 2.15
N ALA A 36 -14.96 -9.73 0.94
CA ALA A 36 -13.59 -9.74 0.45
C ALA A 36 -13.40 -8.54 -0.50
N ILE A 37 -12.58 -7.59 -0.11
CA ILE A 37 -12.37 -6.33 -0.83
C ILE A 37 -10.89 -6.27 -1.21
N ALA A 38 -10.60 -6.39 -2.50
CA ALA A 38 -9.25 -6.20 -3.02
C ALA A 38 -9.10 -4.78 -3.54
N ALA A 39 -8.03 -4.08 -3.16
CA ALA A 39 -7.75 -2.74 -3.66
C ALA A 39 -6.24 -2.50 -3.76
N ASN A 40 -5.80 -1.88 -4.86
CA ASN A 40 -4.43 -1.39 -5.00
C ASN A 40 -4.23 -0.09 -4.22
N PHE A 41 -5.28 0.74 -4.19
CA PHE A 41 -5.32 2.01 -3.46
C PHE A 41 -6.63 2.22 -2.73
N ILE A 42 -6.58 2.91 -1.57
CA ILE A 42 -7.76 3.33 -0.82
C ILE A 42 -7.58 4.79 -0.44
N THR A 43 -8.47 5.67 -0.89
CA THR A 43 -8.36 7.10 -0.57
C THR A 43 -8.50 7.36 0.92
N ARG A 44 -7.88 8.43 1.43
CA ARG A 44 -7.94 8.79 2.85
C ARG A 44 -9.36 9.04 3.32
N GLU A 45 -10.18 9.69 2.47
CA GLU A 45 -11.59 9.94 2.78
C GLU A 45 -12.35 8.63 2.94
N THR A 46 -12.11 7.67 2.04
CA THR A 46 -12.74 6.34 2.13
C THR A 46 -12.30 5.62 3.39
N GLN A 47 -11.00 5.59 3.68
CA GLN A 47 -10.49 4.96 4.91
C GLN A 47 -11.16 5.53 6.16
N ASN A 48 -11.28 6.87 6.25
CA ASN A 48 -11.96 7.52 7.37
C ASN A 48 -13.47 7.19 7.41
N SER A 49 -14.15 7.14 6.28
CA SER A 49 -15.57 6.80 6.21
C SER A 49 -15.88 5.36 6.63
N LEU A 50 -14.92 4.46 6.43
CA LEU A 50 -15.04 3.05 6.76
C LEU A 50 -14.68 2.72 8.22
N LEU A 51 -14.09 3.64 8.98
CA LEU A 51 -13.65 3.39 10.36
C LEU A 51 -14.77 2.82 11.24
N LYS A 52 -15.95 3.45 11.21
CA LYS A 52 -17.10 2.99 12.00
C LYS A 52 -17.58 1.60 11.59
N MET A 53 -17.54 1.30 10.30
CA MET A 53 -17.93 0.00 9.76
C MET A 53 -17.01 -1.12 10.25
N PHE A 54 -15.71 -0.85 10.34
CA PHE A 54 -14.74 -1.84 10.83
C PHE A 54 -14.70 -1.96 12.35
N GLU A 55 -15.11 -0.90 13.09
CA GLU A 55 -15.28 -0.96 14.55
C GLU A 55 -16.47 -1.82 14.95
N GLU A 56 -17.62 -1.58 14.33
CA GLU A 56 -18.89 -2.22 14.65
C GLU A 56 -19.57 -2.78 13.38
N PRO A 57 -19.11 -3.93 12.86
CA PRO A 57 -19.70 -4.52 11.67
C PRO A 57 -21.16 -4.92 11.89
N ALA A 58 -22.07 -4.46 11.03
CA ALA A 58 -23.47 -4.78 11.13
C ALA A 58 -23.72 -6.29 10.96
N GLY A 59 -24.57 -6.87 11.80
CA GLY A 59 -24.94 -8.27 11.70
C GLY A 59 -23.80 -9.28 11.86
N GLY A 60 -22.68 -8.88 12.48
CA GLY A 60 -21.50 -9.75 12.62
C GLY A 60 -20.78 -10.01 11.30
N ALA A 61 -20.84 -9.10 10.35
CA ALA A 61 -20.11 -9.19 9.09
C ALA A 61 -18.61 -9.34 9.31
N VAL A 62 -17.94 -10.11 8.46
CA VAL A 62 -16.49 -10.31 8.47
C VAL A 62 -15.91 -9.66 7.21
N PHE A 63 -14.89 -8.83 7.39
CA PHE A 63 -14.23 -8.13 6.30
C PHE A 63 -12.80 -8.63 6.11
N PHE A 64 -12.47 -8.93 4.88
CA PHE A 64 -11.10 -9.18 4.42
C PHE A 64 -10.72 -8.05 3.47
N LEU A 65 -9.72 -7.27 3.86
CA LEU A 65 -9.13 -6.24 3.01
C LEU A 65 -7.84 -6.78 2.44
N ILE A 66 -7.81 -6.99 1.13
CA ILE A 66 -6.67 -7.56 0.38
C ILE A 66 -5.96 -6.40 -0.30
N ILE A 67 -4.74 -6.12 0.13
CA ILE A 67 -3.95 -4.97 -0.33
C ILE A 67 -2.50 -5.39 -0.53
N SER A 68 -1.79 -4.70 -1.39
CA SER A 68 -0.37 -4.96 -1.67
C SER A 68 0.54 -4.68 -0.47
N SER A 69 0.25 -3.63 0.30
CA SER A 69 1.03 -3.24 1.46
C SER A 69 0.16 -2.63 2.56
N ALA A 70 0.40 -3.01 3.81
CA ALA A 70 -0.29 -2.41 4.96
C ALA A 70 0.09 -0.93 5.21
N SER A 71 1.14 -0.43 4.57
CA SER A 71 1.58 0.97 4.68
C SER A 71 0.64 1.97 3.98
N ILE A 72 -0.21 1.51 3.06
CA ILE A 72 -1.22 2.36 2.43
C ILE A 72 -2.40 2.69 3.37
N LEU A 73 -2.51 1.98 4.48
CA LEU A 73 -3.58 2.20 5.45
C LEU A 73 -3.19 3.27 6.47
N LEU A 74 -4.14 4.13 6.77
CA LEU A 74 -4.01 5.06 7.90
C LEU A 74 -3.79 4.27 9.20
N PRO A 75 -2.95 4.77 10.12
CA PRO A 75 -2.73 4.12 11.43
C PRO A 75 -4.03 3.84 12.18
N THR A 76 -5.00 4.74 12.07
CA THR A 76 -6.33 4.62 12.68
C THR A 76 -7.12 3.44 12.13
N LEU A 77 -7.04 3.16 10.82
CA LEU A 77 -7.71 2.01 10.22
C LEU A 77 -6.94 0.72 10.52
N ARG A 78 -5.61 0.76 10.38
CA ARG A 78 -4.74 -0.39 10.64
C ARG A 78 -4.85 -0.93 12.06
N SER A 79 -5.02 -0.03 13.06
CA SER A 79 -5.16 -0.45 14.48
C SER A 79 -6.42 -1.25 14.78
N ARG A 80 -7.41 -1.26 13.88
CA ARG A 80 -8.68 -1.98 13.99
C ARG A 80 -8.72 -3.29 13.21
N MET A 81 -7.60 -3.63 12.58
CA MET A 81 -7.49 -4.81 11.72
C MET A 81 -6.39 -5.74 12.21
N MET A 82 -6.59 -7.03 12.03
CA MET A 82 -5.53 -8.01 12.15
C MET A 82 -4.79 -8.09 10.80
N VAL A 83 -3.51 -7.70 10.80
CA VAL A 83 -2.69 -7.76 9.60
C VAL A 83 -2.09 -9.15 9.45
N VAL A 84 -2.33 -9.79 8.32
CA VAL A 84 -1.77 -11.09 7.93
C VAL A 84 -0.89 -10.88 6.70
N ASN A 85 0.41 -11.11 6.83
CA ASN A 85 1.34 -11.04 5.71
C ASN A 85 1.44 -12.41 5.03
N LEU A 86 0.95 -12.52 3.82
CA LEU A 86 0.99 -13.75 3.04
C LEU A 86 2.38 -14.04 2.45
N ASN A 87 3.24 -13.03 2.35
CA ASN A 87 4.60 -13.16 1.80
C ASN A 87 5.65 -13.63 2.82
N GLN A 88 5.30 -13.74 4.10
CA GLN A 88 6.16 -14.36 5.11
C GLN A 88 5.62 -15.75 5.37
N GLY A 89 6.20 -16.76 4.69
CA GLY A 89 5.89 -18.18 4.76
C GLY A 89 5.27 -18.68 6.06
N ALA A 90 3.97 -18.50 6.23
CA ALA A 90 3.17 -19.31 7.11
C ALA A 90 2.85 -20.59 6.33
N GLY A 91 3.52 -21.70 6.71
CA GLY A 91 3.41 -22.97 6.02
C GLY A 91 1.98 -23.49 5.93
N PHE A 92 1.37 -23.24 4.80
CA PHE A 92 0.38 -24.11 4.23
C PHE A 92 1.04 -24.76 3.02
N GLY A 93 1.32 -26.06 3.12
CA GLY A 93 2.07 -26.83 2.16
C GLY A 93 1.56 -26.65 0.72
N GLY A 94 2.40 -26.12 -0.10
CA GLY A 94 2.26 -25.99 -1.52
C GLY A 94 3.58 -25.45 -2.05
N ASP A 95 4.22 -26.18 -2.94
CA ASP A 95 5.55 -25.96 -3.48
C ASP A 95 5.84 -24.49 -3.79
N GLU A 96 6.80 -23.92 -3.06
CA GLU A 96 7.37 -22.60 -3.33
C GLU A 96 8.11 -22.61 -4.66
N LYS A 97 7.45 -22.13 -5.69
CA LYS A 97 8.06 -21.15 -6.57
C LYS A 97 7.28 -19.85 -6.37
N SER A 98 7.58 -19.14 -5.29
CA SER A 98 7.41 -17.70 -5.31
C SER A 98 8.26 -17.23 -6.47
N GLU A 99 7.62 -16.98 -7.60
CA GLU A 99 8.16 -16.03 -8.55
C GLU A 99 8.53 -14.83 -7.67
N LYS A 100 9.82 -14.63 -7.45
CA LYS A 100 10.36 -13.34 -7.07
C LYS A 100 9.64 -12.40 -8.03
N SER A 101 8.70 -11.62 -7.54
CA SER A 101 8.33 -10.40 -8.25
C SER A 101 9.69 -9.82 -8.55
N GLU A 102 10.12 -9.89 -9.81
CA GLU A 102 11.37 -9.29 -10.24
C GLU A 102 11.34 -7.94 -9.59
N ASN A 103 12.31 -7.67 -8.71
CA ASN A 103 12.47 -6.36 -8.11
C ASN A 103 12.70 -5.44 -9.30
N ILE A 104 11.59 -4.97 -9.89
CA ILE A 104 11.59 -4.17 -11.13
C ILE A 104 12.48 -2.95 -10.88
N PHE A 105 12.70 -2.62 -9.59
CA PHE A 105 13.50 -1.49 -9.17
C PHE A 105 14.32 -1.84 -7.93
N ASP A 106 15.62 -1.95 -8.13
CA ASP A 106 16.60 -2.27 -7.08
C ASP A 106 16.87 -1.00 -6.23
N ALA A 107 16.26 -0.96 -5.04
CA ALA A 107 16.43 0.13 -4.08
C ALA A 107 17.89 0.30 -3.65
N LYS A 108 18.66 -0.79 -3.56
CA LYS A 108 20.10 -0.75 -3.24
C LYS A 108 20.87 -0.03 -4.34
N LYS A 109 20.64 -0.42 -5.59
CA LYS A 109 21.24 0.23 -6.75
C LYS A 109 20.83 1.70 -6.84
N PHE A 110 19.55 2.02 -6.53
CA PHE A 110 19.06 3.38 -6.53
C PHE A 110 19.85 4.27 -5.56
N ILE A 111 20.05 3.83 -4.33
CA ILE A 111 20.79 4.59 -3.30
C ILE A 111 22.26 4.77 -3.67
N GLU A 112 22.86 3.77 -4.33
CA GLU A 112 24.28 3.78 -4.72
C GLU A 112 24.53 4.58 -6.01
N SER A 113 23.50 4.87 -6.78
CA SER A 113 23.58 5.59 -8.04
C SER A 113 23.71 7.10 -7.86
N VAL A 114 24.22 7.80 -8.87
CA VAL A 114 24.22 9.25 -8.93
C VAL A 114 22.84 9.79 -9.28
N ALA A 115 22.55 11.06 -8.94
CA ALA A 115 21.23 11.66 -9.11
C ALA A 115 20.65 11.51 -10.54
N GLY A 116 21.48 11.64 -11.58
CA GLY A 116 21.04 11.47 -12.96
C GLY A 116 20.55 10.05 -13.28
N GLU A 117 21.21 9.02 -12.74
CA GLU A 117 20.80 7.61 -12.89
C GLU A 117 19.54 7.33 -12.09
N ARG A 118 19.41 7.90 -10.88
CA ARG A 118 18.19 7.79 -10.08
C ARG A 118 16.98 8.35 -10.81
N LEU A 119 17.12 9.55 -11.40
CA LEU A 119 16.06 10.15 -12.20
C LEU A 119 15.69 9.29 -13.42
N ALA A 120 16.67 8.63 -14.06
CA ALA A 120 16.41 7.70 -15.16
C ALA A 120 15.64 6.44 -14.67
N MET A 121 15.93 5.94 -13.46
CA MET A 121 15.18 4.85 -12.86
C MET A 121 13.75 5.28 -12.52
N VAL A 122 13.56 6.46 -11.92
CA VAL A 122 12.24 7.03 -11.64
C VAL A 122 11.43 7.16 -12.92
N LYS A 123 12.02 7.65 -13.99
CA LYS A 123 11.34 7.75 -15.28
C LYS A 123 10.80 6.41 -15.75
N LYS A 124 11.60 5.33 -15.67
CA LYS A 124 11.15 3.98 -16.05
C LYS A 124 9.95 3.50 -15.21
N ILE A 125 9.95 3.79 -13.90
CA ILE A 125 8.82 3.47 -13.01
C ILE A 125 7.58 4.22 -13.46
N THR A 126 7.71 5.52 -13.67
CA THR A 126 6.57 6.40 -13.98
C THR A 126 6.00 6.17 -15.37
N ASP A 127 6.85 5.83 -16.34
CA ASP A 127 6.41 5.47 -17.70
C ASP A 127 5.58 4.17 -17.65
N LYS A 128 6.03 3.14 -16.92
CA LYS A 128 5.27 1.91 -16.72
C LYS A 128 3.95 2.10 -15.96
N ILE A 129 3.90 3.04 -15.01
CA ILE A 129 2.64 3.41 -14.34
C ILE A 129 1.70 4.12 -15.33
N ALA A 130 2.23 5.00 -16.19
CA ALA A 130 1.45 5.72 -17.18
C ALA A 130 0.88 4.79 -18.26
N ASP A 131 1.63 3.76 -18.63
CA ASP A 131 1.24 2.73 -19.61
C ASP A 131 0.34 1.63 -18.99
N GLU A 132 -0.05 1.79 -17.71
CA GLU A 132 -0.86 0.83 -16.95
C GLU A 132 -0.25 -0.57 -16.82
N GLU A 133 1.04 -0.73 -17.09
CA GLU A 133 1.76 -2.00 -16.91
C GLU A 133 1.92 -2.37 -15.43
N ILE A 134 2.07 -1.36 -14.56
CA ILE A 134 2.21 -1.52 -13.11
C ILE A 134 1.29 -0.55 -12.36
N SER A 135 0.83 -0.98 -11.19
CA SER A 135 -0.01 -0.16 -10.33
C SER A 135 0.77 0.95 -9.62
N ARG A 136 0.10 2.06 -9.28
CA ARG A 136 0.67 3.13 -8.45
C ARG A 136 1.18 2.64 -7.09
N SER A 137 0.65 1.54 -6.55
CA SER A 137 1.13 0.94 -5.30
C SER A 137 2.61 0.55 -5.36
N VAL A 138 3.12 0.22 -6.54
CA VAL A 138 4.56 -0.10 -6.76
C VAL A 138 5.46 1.08 -6.36
N ALA A 139 5.00 2.33 -6.54
CA ALA A 139 5.75 3.49 -6.10
C ALA A 139 5.85 3.57 -4.56
N VAL A 140 4.79 3.20 -3.85
CA VAL A 140 4.80 3.13 -2.38
C VAL A 140 5.72 2.01 -1.90
N ASP A 141 5.65 0.84 -2.54
CA ASP A 141 6.51 -0.30 -2.21
C ASP A 141 7.99 0.04 -2.47
N PHE A 142 8.27 0.73 -3.57
CA PHE A 142 9.62 1.24 -3.87
C PHE A 142 10.12 2.22 -2.80
N LEU A 143 9.29 3.15 -2.34
CA LEU A 143 9.64 4.06 -1.24
C LEU A 143 9.93 3.32 0.07
N ASN A 144 9.16 2.26 0.36
CA ASN A 144 9.40 1.39 1.53
C ASN A 144 10.74 0.65 1.42
N ASP A 145 11.08 0.16 0.23
CA ASP A 145 12.35 -0.54 0.00
C ASP A 145 13.54 0.42 0.10
N VAL A 146 13.41 1.64 -0.42
CA VAL A 146 14.44 2.69 -0.27
C VAL A 146 14.65 3.04 1.20
N GLU A 147 13.59 3.26 1.96
CA GLU A 147 13.66 3.54 3.40
C GLU A 147 14.38 2.39 4.16
N LYS A 148 14.00 1.14 3.87
CA LYS A 148 14.60 -0.05 4.47
C LYS A 148 16.10 -0.16 4.16
N GLU A 149 16.51 0.10 2.93
CA GLU A 149 17.91 0.07 2.54
C GLU A 149 18.74 1.19 3.19
N ILE A 150 18.18 2.40 3.34
CA ILE A 150 18.83 3.49 4.08
C ILE A 150 19.00 3.12 5.55
N LEU A 151 17.97 2.50 6.18
CA LEU A 151 18.03 2.03 7.55
C LEU A 151 19.09 0.95 7.73
N ASN A 152 19.19 0.00 6.81
CA ASN A 152 20.18 -1.08 6.83
C ASN A 152 21.62 -0.55 6.71
N LYS A 153 21.84 0.50 5.90
CA LYS A 153 23.15 1.16 5.73
C LYS A 153 23.53 2.05 6.92
N SER A 154 22.53 2.53 7.67
CA SER A 154 22.73 3.42 8.82
C SER A 154 23.14 2.57 10.05
N GLY A 155 24.42 2.27 10.19
CA GLY A 155 24.95 1.43 11.27
C GLY A 155 24.93 2.07 12.66
N SER A 156 25.04 3.41 12.73
CA SER A 156 25.13 4.15 13.99
C SER A 156 23.89 5.01 14.27
N SER A 157 23.70 5.34 15.56
CA SER A 157 22.62 6.26 15.96
C SER A 157 22.78 7.67 15.38
N GLU A 158 24.03 8.10 15.11
CA GLU A 158 24.32 9.41 14.51
C GLU A 158 23.98 9.44 13.02
N GLU A 159 24.26 8.36 12.28
CA GLU A 159 23.86 8.25 10.87
C GLU A 159 22.35 8.23 10.70
N LYS A 160 21.63 7.55 11.60
CA LYS A 160 20.17 7.57 11.63
C LYS A 160 19.62 8.98 11.84
N LYS A 161 20.28 9.80 12.68
CA LYS A 161 19.88 11.20 12.88
C LYS A 161 20.15 12.04 11.64
N LYS A 162 21.26 11.83 10.92
CA LYS A 162 21.54 12.54 9.66
C LYS A 162 20.51 12.21 8.58
N ASN A 163 20.03 11.00 8.55
CA ASN A 163 19.03 10.54 7.58
C ASN A 163 17.58 10.86 7.99
N LEU A 164 17.37 11.49 9.17
CA LEU A 164 16.02 11.79 9.66
C LEU A 164 15.20 12.62 8.66
N PHE A 165 15.83 13.62 8.05
CA PHE A 165 15.18 14.44 7.02
C PHE A 165 14.70 13.59 5.84
N ILE A 166 15.53 12.64 5.37
CA ILE A 166 15.17 11.76 4.25
C ILE A 166 13.98 10.89 4.63
N PHE A 167 13.94 10.34 5.85
CA PHE A 167 12.82 9.53 6.34
C PHE A 167 11.52 10.34 6.43
N GLU A 168 11.59 11.59 6.92
CA GLU A 168 10.43 12.49 6.95
C GLU A 168 9.89 12.78 5.54
N GLU A 169 10.78 13.02 4.57
CA GLU A 169 10.38 13.26 3.19
C GLU A 169 9.82 12.00 2.51
N ILE A 170 10.39 10.82 2.77
CA ILE A 170 9.84 9.54 2.29
C ILE A 170 8.42 9.34 2.86
N ASP A 171 8.22 9.58 4.16
CA ASP A 171 6.90 9.45 4.78
C ASP A 171 5.87 10.42 4.18
N LYS A 172 6.27 11.69 3.94
CA LYS A 172 5.42 12.66 3.23
C LYS A 172 5.08 12.17 1.82
N CYS A 173 6.07 11.73 1.05
CA CYS A 173 5.84 11.22 -0.31
C CYS A 173 4.91 10.00 -0.32
N ARG A 174 5.07 9.09 0.64
CA ARG A 174 4.20 7.92 0.82
C ARG A 174 2.75 8.34 1.08
N ASN A 175 2.58 9.31 1.98
CA ASN A 175 1.27 9.85 2.29
C ASN A 175 0.60 10.50 1.08
N TYR A 176 1.36 11.27 0.29
CA TYR A 176 0.84 11.90 -0.92
C TYR A 176 0.63 10.91 -2.08
N ALA A 177 1.44 9.86 -2.18
CA ALA A 177 1.26 8.83 -3.20
C ALA A 177 -0.08 8.10 -3.07
N GLY A 178 -0.67 8.08 -1.86
CA GLY A 178 -2.00 7.57 -1.57
C GLY A 178 -3.15 8.47 -2.06
N ASP A 179 -2.89 9.73 -2.40
CA ASP A 179 -3.91 10.67 -2.88
C ASP A 179 -3.95 10.70 -4.41
N ARG A 180 -5.13 10.89 -5.01
CA ARG A 180 -5.28 10.97 -6.48
C ARG A 180 -4.58 12.18 -7.11
N SER A 181 -4.41 13.26 -6.36
CA SER A 181 -4.00 14.56 -6.87
C SER A 181 -2.49 14.71 -7.17
N PRO A 182 -1.57 14.23 -6.31
CA PRO A 182 -0.15 14.44 -6.57
C PRO A 182 0.39 13.55 -7.69
N SER A 183 1.30 14.09 -8.48
CA SER A 183 2.04 13.33 -9.49
C SER A 183 3.03 12.39 -8.81
N VAL A 184 2.87 11.08 -8.97
CA VAL A 184 3.82 10.07 -8.51
C VAL A 184 5.23 10.36 -9.03
N LYS A 185 5.34 10.87 -10.27
CA LYS A 185 6.61 11.26 -10.86
C LYS A 185 7.32 12.32 -10.01
N MET A 186 6.64 13.40 -9.65
CA MET A 186 7.22 14.48 -8.83
C MET A 186 7.68 13.97 -7.45
N LEU A 187 6.90 13.08 -6.83
CA LEU A 187 7.24 12.52 -5.53
C LEU A 187 8.50 11.65 -5.60
N LEU A 188 8.61 10.79 -6.59
CA LEU A 188 9.79 9.93 -6.76
C LEU A 188 11.01 10.71 -7.24
N GLU A 189 10.85 11.73 -8.10
CA GLU A 189 11.95 12.63 -8.50
C GLU A 189 12.47 13.42 -7.30
N HIS A 190 11.60 13.87 -6.40
CA HIS A 190 12.01 14.54 -5.17
C HIS A 190 12.89 13.62 -4.32
N ILE A 191 12.49 12.38 -4.08
CA ILE A 191 13.30 11.40 -3.34
C ILE A 191 14.63 11.11 -4.07
N ALA A 192 14.61 11.01 -5.41
CA ALA A 192 15.84 10.78 -6.19
C ALA A 192 16.90 11.89 -6.04
N LEU A 193 16.47 13.09 -5.71
CA LEU A 193 17.37 14.25 -5.55
C LEU A 193 17.92 14.40 -4.13
N ILE A 194 17.20 13.91 -3.11
CA ILE A 194 17.59 14.10 -1.70
C ILE A 194 18.33 12.90 -1.08
N VAL A 195 18.19 11.70 -1.67
CA VAL A 195 18.93 10.50 -1.30
C VAL A 195 20.31 10.51 -1.95
#